data_7aa90807d5fce0dc5075a248814ac065
#
_entry.id   7aa90807d5fce0dc5075a248814ac065
#
_cell.length_a   1.000
_cell.length_b   1.000
_cell.length_c   1.000
_cell.angle_alpha   90.00
_cell.angle_beta   90.00
_cell.angle_gamma   90.00
#
_symmetry.space_group_name_H-M   'P 1'
#
loop_
_entity.id
_entity.type
_entity.pdbx_description
1 polymer ?
#
loop_
_entity_poly.entity_id
_entity_poly.type
_entity_poly.pdbx_seq_one_letter_code
_entity_poly.pdbx_strand_id
1 'polypeptide(L)'
;MEINLSSVGMEKGRHYETVITTLSPEGKRNAAPIGVICTGKDSIICSIFKGSTTLENIISQKEFTVNITENPELFTLSTIDNLPETYFDENNSIKNIESYFKCEVTDLIEAVKRSDPIKSDSKAIVIKAKVTSHVINKNIKAINRAMGLLIETLVNFTRIDMVDEKQQEYYLGRFREAKRVINKVGSKEEQKACLL
;
A
#
# COMPACT_ATOMS: atom_id res chain seq x y z
N MET A 1 23.21 -8.76 7.86
CA MET A 1 23.10 -7.62 6.91
C MET A 1 22.27 -6.56 7.59
N GLU A 2 22.66 -5.28 7.56
CA GLU A 2 21.86 -4.19 8.15
C GLU A 2 20.56 -4.03 7.34
N ILE A 3 19.42 -3.98 8.03
CA ILE A 3 18.11 -3.81 7.40
C ILE A 3 18.01 -2.36 6.90
N ASN A 4 17.71 -2.19 5.62
CA ASN A 4 17.53 -0.88 5.02
C ASN A 4 16.49 -0.94 3.88
N LEU A 5 15.31 -0.37 4.14
CA LEU A 5 14.20 -0.34 3.19
C LEU A 5 14.49 0.47 1.92
N SER A 6 15.54 1.30 1.91
CA SER A 6 15.97 1.98 0.68
C SER A 6 16.46 1.01 -0.41
N SER A 7 16.85 -0.22 -0.04
CA SER A 7 17.25 -1.28 -0.98
C SER A 7 16.12 -1.71 -1.92
N VAL A 8 14.86 -1.50 -1.52
CA VAL A 8 13.66 -1.69 -2.36
C VAL A 8 13.01 -0.36 -2.75
N GLY A 9 13.78 0.71 -2.76
CA GLY A 9 13.32 2.03 -3.21
C GLY A 9 12.35 2.73 -2.25
N MET A 10 12.22 2.28 -1.01
CA MET A 10 11.35 2.93 -0.03
C MET A 10 12.07 4.09 0.64
N GLU A 11 11.48 5.27 0.57
CA GLU A 11 11.99 6.52 1.13
C GLU A 11 11.13 6.96 2.33
N LYS A 12 11.78 7.53 3.33
CA LYS A 12 11.09 8.03 4.53
C LYS A 12 9.99 9.04 4.20
N GLY A 13 8.82 8.83 4.77
CA GLY A 13 7.64 9.68 4.59
C GLY A 13 6.80 9.35 3.35
N ARG A 14 7.23 8.41 2.50
CA ARG A 14 6.49 8.01 1.30
C ARG A 14 5.62 6.78 1.54
N HIS A 15 4.51 6.74 0.81
CA HIS A 15 3.54 5.66 0.81
C HIS A 15 3.81 4.69 -0.34
N TYR A 16 3.75 3.39 -0.06
CA TYR A 16 3.98 2.32 -1.03
C TYR A 16 2.86 1.29 -0.98
N GLU A 17 2.51 0.76 -2.14
CA GLU A 17 1.52 -0.31 -2.27
C GLU A 17 2.22 -1.67 -2.09
N THR A 18 1.68 -2.51 -1.23
CA THR A 18 2.25 -3.81 -0.86
C THR A 18 1.16 -4.85 -0.66
N VAL A 19 1.54 -6.12 -0.59
CA VAL A 19 0.65 -7.18 -0.12
C VAL A 19 1.13 -7.65 1.26
N ILE A 20 0.30 -7.43 2.28
CA ILE A 20 0.60 -7.91 3.64
C ILE A 20 0.04 -9.33 3.80
N THR A 21 0.88 -10.24 4.29
CA THR A 21 0.48 -11.58 4.70
C THR A 21 0.52 -11.71 6.21
N THR A 22 -0.49 -12.38 6.74
CA THR A 22 -0.70 -12.59 8.20
C THR A 22 -1.09 -14.04 8.48
N LEU A 23 -0.88 -14.46 9.71
CA LEU A 23 -1.23 -15.79 10.20
C LEU A 23 -2.23 -15.66 11.35
N SER A 24 -3.32 -16.44 11.31
CA SER A 24 -4.23 -16.50 12.45
C SER A 24 -3.63 -17.36 13.59
N PRO A 25 -4.16 -17.28 14.83
CA PRO A 25 -3.74 -18.18 15.91
C PRO A 25 -3.87 -19.67 15.57
N GLU A 26 -4.81 -20.02 14.70
CA GLU A 26 -5.06 -21.39 14.24
C GLU A 26 -4.18 -21.80 13.04
N GLY A 27 -3.27 -20.92 12.61
CA GLY A 27 -2.37 -21.21 11.50
C GLY A 27 -2.96 -20.95 10.09
N LYS A 28 -4.11 -20.31 9.99
CA LYS A 28 -4.69 -19.93 8.69
C LYS A 28 -4.02 -18.67 8.13
N ARG A 29 -3.52 -18.74 6.90
CA ARG A 29 -2.89 -17.63 6.22
C ARG A 29 -3.90 -16.69 5.57
N ASN A 30 -3.57 -15.41 5.55
CA ASN A 30 -4.36 -14.38 4.87
C ASN A 30 -3.43 -13.39 4.17
N ALA A 31 -3.82 -12.94 2.98
CA ALA A 31 -3.13 -11.92 2.22
C ALA A 31 -4.09 -10.77 1.89
N ALA A 32 -3.60 -9.53 2.02
CA ALA A 32 -4.38 -8.34 1.67
C ALA A 32 -3.48 -7.22 1.13
N PRO A 33 -3.92 -6.47 0.11
CA PRO A 33 -3.21 -5.29 -0.37
C PRO A 33 -3.37 -4.16 0.64
N ILE A 34 -2.27 -3.73 1.21
CA ILE A 34 -2.21 -2.67 2.22
C ILE A 34 -1.11 -1.69 1.86
N GLY A 35 -1.46 -0.41 1.86
CA GLY A 35 -0.46 0.65 1.72
C GLY A 35 0.34 0.86 2.99
N VAL A 36 1.67 0.91 2.86
CA VAL A 36 2.59 1.16 3.97
C VAL A 36 3.34 2.48 3.77
N ILE A 37 3.65 3.17 4.87
CA ILE A 37 4.47 4.38 4.87
C ILE A 37 5.81 4.02 5.50
N CYS A 38 6.90 4.24 4.76
CA CYS A 38 8.25 4.11 5.30
C CYS A 38 8.52 5.23 6.30
N THR A 39 8.91 4.93 7.52
CA THR A 39 9.20 5.93 8.56
C THR A 39 10.66 6.01 8.94
N GLY A 40 11.46 5.04 8.55
CA GLY A 40 12.89 4.98 8.83
C GLY A 40 13.57 3.88 8.02
N LYS A 41 14.82 3.59 8.33
CA LYS A 41 15.58 2.53 7.67
C LYS A 41 14.92 1.14 7.80
N ASP A 42 14.34 0.89 8.97
CA ASP A 42 13.79 -0.39 9.41
C ASP A 42 12.40 -0.25 10.05
N SER A 43 11.65 0.78 9.69
CA SER A 43 10.37 1.06 10.32
C SER A 43 9.31 1.52 9.32
N ILE A 44 8.08 1.08 9.55
CA ILE A 44 6.92 1.40 8.74
C ILE A 44 5.70 1.74 9.60
N ILE A 45 4.73 2.39 8.96
CA ILE A 45 3.37 2.56 9.47
C ILE A 45 2.38 2.09 8.42
N CYS A 46 1.34 1.38 8.84
CA CYS A 46 0.16 1.13 8.01
C CYS A 46 -1.11 1.42 8.79
N SER A 47 -2.22 1.62 8.07
CA SER A 47 -3.52 1.91 8.67
C SER A 47 -4.56 0.94 8.11
N ILE A 48 -5.15 0.14 8.99
CA ILE A 48 -6.07 -0.95 8.62
C ILE A 48 -7.42 -0.72 9.30
N PHE A 49 -8.50 -0.91 8.55
CA PHE A 49 -9.86 -0.78 9.07
C PHE A 49 -10.20 -1.89 10.07
N LYS A 50 -10.94 -1.54 11.13
CA LYS A 50 -11.48 -2.51 12.10
C LYS A 50 -12.42 -3.50 11.41
N GLY A 51 -12.39 -4.76 11.87
CA GLY A 51 -13.21 -5.85 11.34
C GLY A 51 -12.60 -6.57 10.13
N SER A 52 -11.33 -6.30 9.79
CA SER A 52 -10.63 -7.06 8.75
C SER A 52 -9.81 -8.20 9.38
N THR A 53 -9.80 -9.36 8.73
CA THR A 53 -8.99 -10.53 9.12
C THR A 53 -7.51 -10.17 9.29
N THR A 54 -6.98 -9.32 8.40
CA THR A 54 -5.59 -8.84 8.48
C THR A 54 -5.32 -8.15 9.81
N LEU A 55 -6.20 -7.24 10.24
CA LEU A 55 -6.03 -6.52 11.51
C LEU A 55 -6.14 -7.46 12.71
N GLU A 56 -7.12 -8.36 12.71
CA GLU A 56 -7.34 -9.33 13.80
C GLU A 56 -6.11 -10.21 13.98
N ASN A 57 -5.55 -10.73 12.89
CA ASN A 57 -4.33 -11.53 12.92
C ASN A 57 -3.13 -10.71 13.45
N ILE A 58 -2.94 -9.46 12.99
CA ILE A 58 -1.84 -8.60 13.46
C ILE A 58 -1.99 -8.27 14.95
N ILE A 59 -3.20 -7.99 15.42
CA ILE A 59 -3.43 -7.73 16.86
C ILE A 59 -3.10 -8.95 17.69
N SER A 60 -3.46 -10.14 17.22
CA SER A 60 -3.22 -11.40 17.91
C SER A 60 -1.75 -11.82 17.91
N GLN A 61 -1.11 -11.84 16.75
CA GLN A 61 0.25 -12.37 16.57
C GLN A 61 1.36 -11.33 16.81
N LYS A 62 1.03 -10.04 16.74
CA LYS A 62 1.98 -8.92 16.82
C LYS A 62 3.07 -8.93 15.76
N GLU A 63 2.90 -9.72 14.71
CA GLU A 63 3.81 -9.83 13.58
C GLU A 63 3.05 -9.96 12.25
N PHE A 64 3.70 -9.59 11.17
CA PHE A 64 3.19 -9.75 9.80
C PHE A 64 4.33 -9.67 8.80
N THR A 65 4.07 -10.11 7.56
CA THR A 65 5.04 -10.02 6.46
C THR A 65 4.54 -9.03 5.41
N VAL A 66 5.41 -8.16 4.94
CA VAL A 66 5.16 -7.22 3.84
C VAL A 66 5.84 -7.73 2.60
N ASN A 67 5.07 -8.02 1.57
CA ASN A 67 5.55 -8.52 0.29
C ASN A 67 5.60 -7.38 -0.73
N ILE A 68 6.75 -7.21 -1.39
CA ILE A 68 6.99 -6.22 -2.43
C ILE A 68 6.94 -6.93 -3.77
N THR A 69 6.04 -6.50 -4.63
CA THR A 69 5.84 -7.07 -5.96
C THR A 69 5.27 -6.03 -6.93
N GLU A 70 5.51 -6.24 -8.22
CA GLU A 70 4.85 -5.53 -9.33
C GLU A 70 3.81 -6.42 -10.04
N ASN A 71 3.56 -7.63 -9.51
CA ASN A 71 2.63 -8.56 -10.12
C ASN A 71 1.16 -8.12 -9.90
N PRO A 72 0.45 -7.68 -10.95
CA PRO A 72 -0.93 -7.20 -10.83
C PRO A 72 -1.92 -8.31 -10.46
N GLU A 73 -1.63 -9.57 -10.82
CA GLU A 73 -2.47 -10.71 -10.47
C GLU A 73 -2.49 -10.93 -8.95
N LEU A 74 -1.34 -10.84 -8.27
CA LEU A 74 -1.27 -10.96 -6.81
C LEU A 74 -2.05 -9.85 -6.11
N PHE A 75 -1.97 -8.61 -6.58
CA PHE A 75 -2.78 -7.51 -6.05
C PHE A 75 -4.27 -7.77 -6.26
N THR A 76 -4.66 -8.23 -7.45
CA THR A 76 -6.06 -8.51 -7.78
C THR A 76 -6.62 -9.63 -6.93
N LEU A 77 -5.95 -10.79 -6.91
CA LEU A 77 -6.41 -11.96 -6.17
C LEU A 77 -6.53 -11.67 -4.67
N SER A 78 -5.51 -11.04 -4.07
CA SER A 78 -5.54 -10.66 -2.64
C SER A 78 -6.54 -9.55 -2.30
N THR A 79 -7.14 -8.89 -3.31
CA THR A 79 -8.21 -7.89 -3.12
C THR A 79 -9.60 -8.53 -3.14
N ILE A 80 -9.84 -9.43 -4.10
CA ILE A 80 -11.18 -9.98 -4.33
C ILE A 80 -11.47 -11.24 -3.52
N ASP A 81 -10.42 -11.98 -3.11
CA ASP A 81 -10.52 -13.18 -2.29
C ASP A 81 -9.19 -13.40 -1.54
N ASN A 82 -9.11 -14.43 -0.72
CA ASN A 82 -7.85 -14.82 -0.10
C ASN A 82 -7.03 -15.70 -1.04
N LEU A 83 -5.70 -15.56 -1.01
CA LEU A 83 -4.81 -16.42 -1.77
C LEU A 83 -4.90 -17.87 -1.26
N PRO A 84 -4.93 -18.88 -2.14
CA PRO A 84 -4.82 -20.29 -1.77
C PRO A 84 -3.55 -20.58 -0.96
N GLU A 85 -3.58 -21.55 -0.05
CA GLU A 85 -2.43 -21.95 0.78
C GLU A 85 -1.16 -22.27 -0.04
N THR A 86 -1.33 -22.73 -1.27
CA THR A 86 -0.24 -23.03 -2.19
C THR A 86 0.60 -21.81 -2.60
N TYR A 87 0.08 -20.60 -2.42
CA TYR A 87 0.79 -19.35 -2.70
C TYR A 87 1.76 -18.92 -1.59
N PHE A 88 1.64 -19.48 -0.39
CA PHE A 88 2.49 -19.09 0.74
C PHE A 88 3.66 -20.05 0.93
N ASP A 89 4.78 -19.51 1.38
CA ASP A 89 5.93 -20.29 1.81
C ASP A 89 5.91 -20.54 3.34
N GLU A 90 6.93 -21.22 3.85
CA GLU A 90 7.10 -21.50 5.27
C GLU A 90 7.30 -20.25 6.15
N ASN A 91 7.74 -19.15 5.55
CA ASN A 91 7.97 -17.87 6.21
C ASN A 91 6.72 -16.99 6.27
N ASN A 92 5.57 -17.50 5.83
CA ASN A 92 4.34 -16.72 5.65
C ASN A 92 4.53 -15.55 4.68
N SER A 93 5.49 -15.65 3.73
CA SER A 93 5.59 -14.78 2.58
C SER A 93 4.95 -15.43 1.36
N ILE A 94 4.74 -14.65 0.29
CA ILE A 94 4.25 -15.19 -0.98
C ILE A 94 5.41 -15.91 -1.67
N LYS A 95 5.19 -17.13 -2.18
CA LYS A 95 6.20 -17.90 -2.92
C LYS A 95 6.71 -17.14 -4.14
N ASN A 96 8.01 -17.21 -4.37
CA ASN A 96 8.69 -16.59 -5.51
C ASN A 96 8.52 -15.07 -5.58
N ILE A 97 8.14 -14.43 -4.46
CA ILE A 97 8.04 -12.97 -4.38
C ILE A 97 9.42 -12.33 -4.59
N GLU A 98 9.45 -11.17 -5.20
CA GLU A 98 10.70 -10.45 -5.52
C GLU A 98 11.44 -10.00 -4.25
N SER A 99 10.71 -9.48 -3.28
CA SER A 99 11.24 -9.10 -1.97
C SER A 99 10.16 -9.16 -0.91
N TYR A 100 10.53 -9.47 0.32
CA TYR A 100 9.66 -9.35 1.47
C TYR A 100 10.42 -8.97 2.74
N PHE A 101 9.74 -8.43 3.71
CA PHE A 101 10.29 -8.20 5.04
C PHE A 101 9.27 -8.53 6.13
N LYS A 102 9.76 -9.09 7.22
CA LYS A 102 8.96 -9.39 8.41
C LYS A 102 8.93 -8.18 9.33
N CYS A 103 7.78 -7.94 9.91
CA CYS A 103 7.53 -6.81 10.80
C CYS A 103 7.03 -7.29 12.16
N GLU A 104 7.53 -6.67 13.22
CA GLU A 104 7.01 -6.79 14.57
C GLU A 104 6.30 -5.48 14.97
N VAL A 105 5.10 -5.60 15.53
CA VAL A 105 4.29 -4.46 15.96
C VAL A 105 4.93 -3.79 17.16
N THR A 106 5.18 -2.49 17.05
CA THR A 106 5.70 -1.67 18.15
C THR A 106 4.63 -0.83 18.83
N ASP A 107 3.56 -0.47 18.10
CA ASP A 107 2.49 0.38 18.63
C ASP A 107 1.20 0.19 17.83
N LEU A 108 0.04 0.31 18.51
CA LEU A 108 -1.30 0.24 17.94
C LEU A 108 -2.10 1.46 18.40
N ILE A 109 -2.47 2.33 17.47
CA ILE A 109 -3.16 3.58 17.79
C ILE A 109 -4.53 3.59 17.12
N GLU A 110 -5.59 3.77 17.90
CA GLU A 110 -6.92 3.98 17.34
C GLU A 110 -7.00 5.30 16.59
N ALA A 111 -7.57 5.26 15.40
CA ALA A 111 -7.79 6.44 14.58
C ALA A 111 -9.17 6.39 13.92
N VAL A 112 -9.77 7.56 13.78
CA VAL A 112 -10.95 7.74 12.93
C VAL A 112 -10.43 8.18 11.57
N LYS A 113 -10.61 7.32 10.58
CA LYS A 113 -10.20 7.63 9.21
C LYS A 113 -11.33 8.38 8.51
N ARG A 114 -11.16 9.68 8.40
CA ARG A 114 -11.99 10.53 7.53
C ARG A 114 -11.32 10.60 6.17
N SER A 115 -11.92 10.00 5.18
CA SER A 115 -11.44 10.16 3.79
C SER A 115 -12.62 10.40 2.88
N ASP A 116 -12.63 11.54 2.21
CA ASP A 116 -13.51 11.79 1.09
C ASP A 116 -13.20 10.78 -0.05
N PRO A 117 -14.17 10.14 -0.69
CA PRO A 117 -15.62 10.33 -0.60
C PRO A 117 -16.34 9.45 0.45
N ILE A 118 -15.64 8.75 1.32
CA ILE A 118 -16.25 7.88 2.35
C ILE A 118 -16.91 8.76 3.41
N LYS A 119 -18.22 8.83 3.41
CA LYS A 119 -19.02 9.69 4.30
C LYS A 119 -19.16 9.19 5.73
N SER A 120 -18.79 7.92 6.02
CA SER A 120 -18.86 7.35 7.36
C SER A 120 -17.50 7.44 8.07
N ASP A 121 -17.52 7.76 9.36
CA ASP A 121 -16.36 7.67 10.23
C ASP A 121 -15.95 6.19 10.34
N SER A 122 -14.98 5.78 9.54
CA SER A 122 -14.47 4.42 9.57
C SER A 122 -13.38 4.33 10.64
N LYS A 123 -13.62 3.48 11.65
CA LYS A 123 -12.62 3.20 12.68
C LYS A 123 -11.48 2.39 12.07
N ALA A 124 -10.26 2.85 12.27
CA ALA A 124 -9.04 2.19 11.83
C ALA A 124 -8.03 2.10 12.96
N ILE A 125 -7.09 1.17 12.82
CA ILE A 125 -5.91 1.10 13.68
C ILE A 125 -4.70 1.50 12.85
N VAL A 126 -3.95 2.45 13.34
CA VAL A 126 -2.62 2.78 12.85
C VAL A 126 -1.63 1.85 13.55
N ILE A 127 -0.93 1.06 12.76
CA ILE A 127 0.05 0.06 13.22
C ILE A 127 1.42 0.63 12.93
N LYS A 128 2.24 0.82 13.98
CA LYS A 128 3.66 1.07 13.84
C LYS A 128 4.40 -0.26 13.99
N ALA A 129 5.35 -0.50 13.11
CA ALA A 129 6.09 -1.74 13.13
C ALA A 129 7.56 -1.54 12.78
N LYS A 130 8.39 -2.38 13.39
CA LYS A 130 9.81 -2.51 13.10
C LYS A 130 10.04 -3.70 12.20
N VAL A 131 10.90 -3.53 11.20
CA VAL A 131 11.35 -4.60 10.33
C VAL A 131 12.40 -5.43 11.07
N THR A 132 12.17 -6.72 11.18
CA THR A 132 13.05 -7.67 11.88
C THR A 132 13.90 -8.50 10.94
N SER A 133 13.44 -8.72 9.71
CA SER A 133 14.20 -9.39 8.66
C SER A 133 13.80 -8.87 7.28
N HIS A 134 14.72 -8.89 6.32
CA HIS A 134 14.49 -8.48 4.94
C HIS A 134 15.15 -9.47 4.00
N VAL A 135 14.37 -10.01 3.06
CA VAL A 135 14.83 -10.94 2.02
C VAL A 135 14.62 -10.28 0.66
N ILE A 136 15.65 -10.24 -0.15
CA ILE A 136 15.64 -9.69 -1.51
C ILE A 136 16.01 -10.84 -2.45
N ASN A 137 15.04 -11.37 -3.17
CA ASN A 137 15.22 -12.44 -4.16
C ASN A 137 15.56 -11.87 -5.54
N LYS A 138 14.98 -10.68 -5.85
CA LYS A 138 15.24 -9.94 -7.09
C LYS A 138 15.29 -8.45 -6.77
N ASN A 139 16.05 -7.71 -7.59
CA ASN A 139 16.05 -6.25 -7.49
C ASN A 139 14.68 -5.71 -7.93
N ILE A 140 13.97 -5.07 -7.00
CA ILE A 140 12.64 -4.50 -7.21
C ILE A 140 12.52 -3.17 -6.47
N LYS A 141 11.68 -2.28 -6.98
CA LYS A 141 11.27 -1.06 -6.26
C LYS A 141 9.82 -1.18 -5.82
N ALA A 142 9.55 -0.79 -4.60
CA ALA A 142 8.18 -0.73 -4.09
C ALA A 142 7.34 0.28 -4.89
N ILE A 143 6.11 -0.11 -5.23
CA ILE A 143 5.22 0.69 -6.08
C ILE A 143 4.69 1.91 -5.32
N ASN A 144 4.79 3.09 -5.97
CA ASN A 144 4.02 4.27 -5.60
C ASN A 144 3.19 4.72 -6.81
N ARG A 145 1.89 4.95 -6.61
CA ARG A 145 0.94 5.22 -7.70
C ARG A 145 0.82 6.70 -8.10
N ALA A 146 1.53 7.62 -7.44
CA ALA A 146 1.37 9.07 -7.70
C ALA A 146 1.76 9.45 -9.13
N MET A 147 2.93 8.99 -9.61
CA MET A 147 3.39 9.29 -10.96
C MET A 147 2.44 8.76 -12.04
N GLY A 148 1.92 7.54 -11.89
CA GLY A 148 0.95 6.97 -12.83
C GLY A 148 -0.33 7.80 -12.90
N LEU A 149 -0.85 8.24 -11.76
CA LEU A 149 -2.02 9.11 -11.70
C LEU A 149 -1.76 10.48 -12.32
N LEU A 150 -0.56 11.06 -12.12
CA LEU A 150 -0.16 12.31 -12.75
C LEU A 150 -0.12 12.18 -14.27
N ILE A 151 0.49 11.12 -14.80
CA ILE A 151 0.56 10.85 -16.24
C ILE A 151 -0.84 10.72 -16.82
N GLU A 152 -1.74 9.93 -16.23
CA GLU A 152 -3.12 9.77 -16.66
C GLU A 152 -3.88 11.12 -16.70
N THR A 153 -3.61 11.97 -15.71
CA THR A 153 -4.18 13.31 -15.65
C THR A 153 -3.73 14.19 -16.82
N LEU A 154 -2.42 14.18 -17.11
CA LEU A 154 -1.85 14.93 -18.22
C LEU A 154 -2.36 14.43 -19.58
N VAL A 155 -2.51 13.10 -19.75
CA VAL A 155 -3.12 12.50 -20.95
C VAL A 155 -4.56 12.99 -21.15
N ASN A 156 -5.36 13.03 -20.09
CA ASN A 156 -6.72 13.56 -20.16
C ASN A 156 -6.74 15.07 -20.49
N PHE A 157 -5.83 15.84 -19.88
CA PHE A 157 -5.70 17.28 -20.11
C PHE A 157 -5.43 17.60 -21.59
N THR A 158 -4.52 16.87 -22.26
CA THR A 158 -4.22 17.08 -23.69
C THR A 158 -5.41 16.82 -24.62
N ARG A 159 -6.48 16.21 -24.13
CA ARG A 159 -7.69 15.86 -24.90
C ARG A 159 -8.92 16.67 -24.50
N ILE A 160 -8.80 17.57 -23.53
CA ILE A 160 -9.97 18.23 -22.93
C ILE A 160 -10.76 19.05 -23.95
N ASP A 161 -10.09 19.70 -24.91
CA ASP A 161 -10.72 20.49 -25.95
C ASP A 161 -11.22 19.67 -27.17
N MET A 162 -10.96 18.33 -27.14
CA MET A 162 -11.33 17.41 -28.24
C MET A 162 -12.61 16.63 -27.94
N VAL A 163 -13.19 16.80 -26.77
CA VAL A 163 -14.32 16.00 -26.28
C VAL A 163 -15.51 16.87 -25.92
N ASP A 164 -16.70 16.27 -25.80
CA ASP A 164 -17.92 16.96 -25.39
C ASP A 164 -17.90 17.39 -23.91
N GLU A 165 -18.83 18.27 -23.51
CA GLU A 165 -18.93 18.83 -22.16
C GLU A 165 -19.05 17.74 -21.08
N LYS A 166 -19.78 16.65 -21.34
CA LYS A 166 -19.95 15.53 -20.41
C LYS A 166 -18.64 14.83 -20.16
N GLN A 167 -17.85 14.61 -21.20
CA GLN A 167 -16.53 13.99 -21.09
C GLN A 167 -15.51 14.93 -20.47
N GLN A 168 -15.62 16.24 -20.70
CA GLN A 168 -14.80 17.25 -20.01
C GLN A 168 -15.05 17.22 -18.51
N GLU A 169 -16.31 17.20 -18.07
CA GLU A 169 -16.66 17.10 -16.65
C GLU A 169 -16.13 15.81 -16.02
N TYR A 170 -16.20 14.68 -16.72
CA TYR A 170 -15.62 13.43 -16.30
C TYR A 170 -14.09 13.53 -16.11
N TYR A 171 -13.37 14.15 -17.06
CA TYR A 171 -11.92 14.35 -16.95
C TYR A 171 -11.56 15.27 -15.77
N LEU A 172 -12.31 16.33 -15.55
CA LEU A 172 -12.14 17.22 -14.40
C LEU A 172 -12.40 16.49 -13.07
N GLY A 173 -13.38 15.61 -13.01
CA GLY A 173 -13.64 14.74 -11.85
C GLY A 173 -12.46 13.81 -11.56
N ARG A 174 -11.93 13.15 -12.58
CA ARG A 174 -10.72 12.31 -12.47
C ARG A 174 -9.51 13.12 -12.01
N PHE A 175 -9.31 14.33 -12.51
CA PHE A 175 -8.23 15.21 -12.07
C PHE A 175 -8.34 15.53 -10.57
N ARG A 176 -9.52 15.91 -10.09
CA ARG A 176 -9.74 16.22 -8.66
C ARG A 176 -9.38 15.02 -7.78
N GLU A 177 -9.81 13.82 -8.17
CA GLU A 177 -9.50 12.60 -7.43
C GLU A 177 -8.00 12.25 -7.51
N ALA A 178 -7.38 12.32 -8.69
CA ALA A 178 -5.95 12.10 -8.85
C ALA A 178 -5.14 13.08 -7.98
N LYS A 179 -5.47 14.37 -8.00
CA LYS A 179 -4.85 15.41 -7.17
C LYS A 179 -4.95 15.09 -5.67
N ARG A 180 -6.14 14.64 -5.21
CA ARG A 180 -6.34 14.22 -3.82
C ARG A 180 -5.39 13.05 -3.45
N VAL A 181 -5.28 12.05 -4.32
CA VAL A 181 -4.41 10.89 -4.10
C VAL A 181 -2.94 11.29 -4.15
N ILE A 182 -2.51 12.07 -5.16
CA ILE A 182 -1.12 12.55 -5.31
C ILE A 182 -0.69 13.33 -4.06
N ASN A 183 -1.56 14.21 -3.53
CA ASN A 183 -1.27 14.95 -2.30
C ASN A 183 -1.10 14.04 -1.07
N LYS A 184 -1.67 12.84 -1.09
CA LYS A 184 -1.56 11.88 0.01
C LYS A 184 -0.32 10.98 -0.10
N VAL A 185 0.00 10.50 -1.31
CA VAL A 185 0.99 9.43 -1.50
C VAL A 185 2.23 9.87 -2.29
N GLY A 186 2.15 11.01 -2.98
CA GLY A 186 3.21 11.53 -3.85
C GLY A 186 4.36 12.21 -3.10
N SER A 187 5.49 12.32 -3.79
CA SER A 187 6.62 13.15 -3.40
C SER A 187 6.26 14.65 -3.47
N LYS A 188 7.12 15.50 -2.91
CA LYS A 188 6.94 16.96 -3.01
C LYS A 188 6.98 17.45 -4.46
N GLU A 189 7.81 16.82 -5.31
CA GLU A 189 7.90 17.12 -6.74
C GLU A 189 6.62 16.76 -7.47
N GLU A 190 6.05 15.57 -7.22
CA GLU A 190 4.78 15.12 -7.82
C GLU A 190 3.61 15.98 -7.37
N GLN A 191 3.56 16.35 -6.09
CA GLN A 191 2.56 17.26 -5.54
C GLN A 191 2.66 18.65 -6.19
N LYS A 192 3.89 19.18 -6.34
CA LYS A 192 4.13 20.47 -7.00
C LYS A 192 3.75 20.43 -8.48
N ALA A 193 4.12 19.36 -9.20
CA ALA A 193 3.77 19.18 -10.61
C ALA A 193 2.26 19.16 -10.84
N CYS A 194 1.49 18.64 -9.90
CA CYS A 194 0.02 18.60 -9.96
C CYS A 194 -0.64 19.99 -9.70
N LEU A 195 0.14 21.02 -9.34
CA LEU A 195 -0.34 22.39 -9.14
C LEU A 195 -0.06 23.32 -10.33
N LEU A 196 0.80 22.90 -11.26
CA LEU A 196 1.10 23.63 -12.50
C LEU A 196 0.00 23.46 -13.55
#